data_17abe3e19594c27fc3591f0ede117b35
#
_entry.id   17abe3e19594c27fc3591f0ede117b35
#
_cell.length_a   1.000
_cell.length_b   1.000
_cell.length_c   1.000
_cell.angle_alpha   90.00
_cell.angle_beta   90.00
_cell.angle_gamma   90.00
#
_symmetry.space_group_name_H-M   'P 1'
#
loop_
_entity.id
_entity.type
_entity.pdbx_description
1 polymer ?
#
loop_
_entity_poly.entity_id
_entity_poly.type
_entity_poly.pdbx_seq_one_letter_code
_entity_poly.pdbx_strand_id
1 'polypeptide(L)'
;MKPGRYEVVIGLEVHAQLRTRSKMFCGCPTRFGAPPNSQTCPVCQGMPGVLPVVNRRAVEFGIRTALAFHCRVNAVCRFARKHYYYPDMPKNYQISQYEEPLAEDGFLEIDVDGAPRTIGVQRLHLEEDVGKLMHEGTIETAKASLVDFNRSGVPLMETVSRPELRSPEEAAAYLRAFRAVVVYLGVCDGNMEEGSLRCDANVSLRPRGTAELGTKVEIKNLNSFRNVERALKFEVARQTAALTVDERIVQETRLWDADREVTRSMRSKEYAHDYRYFPEPDLVPLQIDQRWVEEIRAELPELPRARRQRFVSQYGLSLSTSDILTHHGPLADYFEAAVTDFPDAKAVSNWILTEFLRVLAGGDERVLSIKVPPRNLAGLLRLIADGTINGKIAKDVFSTMVDTGEDAPTIVRRDGLTQVADEAALSQVIASVMAANPKAIEDFKRGKTAAKKALVGQVMKATGGKANPALVDRLLEDKLSKSQT
;
A
#
# COMPACT_ATOMS: atom_id res chain seq x y z
N MET A 1 -3.45 9.82 -30.28
CA MET A 1 -3.92 11.25 -30.25
C MET A 1 -2.80 12.13 -30.79
N LYS A 2 -3.08 13.10 -31.69
CA LYS A 2 -2.07 14.10 -32.04
C LYS A 2 -1.60 14.81 -30.77
N PRO A 3 -0.31 15.11 -30.60
CA PRO A 3 0.15 15.84 -29.42
C PRO A 3 -0.65 17.14 -29.29
N GLY A 4 -1.36 17.30 -28.16
CA GLY A 4 -2.21 18.46 -27.91
C GLY A 4 -1.40 19.76 -27.88
N ARG A 5 -2.05 20.89 -28.15
CA ARG A 5 -1.48 22.24 -28.09
C ARG A 5 -0.88 22.57 -26.69
N TYR A 6 -1.43 21.96 -25.67
CA TYR A 6 -1.07 22.23 -24.28
C TYR A 6 -0.35 21.04 -23.63
N GLU A 7 0.49 21.34 -22.66
CA GLU A 7 1.15 20.40 -21.76
C GLU A 7 0.54 20.52 -20.38
N VAL A 8 0.24 19.38 -19.75
CA VAL A 8 -0.28 19.30 -18.38
C VAL A 8 0.87 19.46 -17.40
N VAL A 9 0.65 20.25 -16.35
CA VAL A 9 1.59 20.43 -15.24
C VAL A 9 0.84 20.20 -13.94
N ILE A 10 1.27 19.20 -13.17
CA ILE A 10 0.64 18.81 -11.90
C ILE A 10 1.70 18.82 -10.81
N GLY A 11 1.33 19.35 -9.64
CA GLY A 11 2.01 19.21 -8.37
C GLY A 11 1.06 18.65 -7.32
N LEU A 12 1.57 17.86 -6.39
CA LEU A 12 0.80 17.26 -5.32
C LEU A 12 1.30 17.73 -3.96
N GLU A 13 0.36 17.99 -3.06
CA GLU A 13 0.58 18.22 -1.64
C GLU A 13 0.01 17.03 -0.89
N VAL A 14 0.88 16.23 -0.26
CA VAL A 14 0.49 14.99 0.40
C VAL A 14 0.69 15.12 1.89
N HIS A 15 -0.41 14.92 2.65
CA HIS A 15 -0.42 14.95 4.10
C HIS A 15 -0.51 13.54 4.65
N ALA A 16 0.38 13.17 5.56
CA ALA A 16 0.41 11.87 6.20
C ALA A 16 0.41 12.02 7.73
N GLN A 17 -0.62 11.51 8.40
CA GLN A 17 -0.64 11.41 9.86
C GLN A 17 0.41 10.41 10.32
N LEU A 18 1.28 10.82 11.24
CA LEU A 18 2.36 9.98 11.74
C LEU A 18 1.86 9.04 12.86
N ARG A 19 2.20 7.78 12.78
CA ARG A 19 1.82 6.72 13.74
C ARG A 19 2.56 6.83 15.07
N THR A 20 2.52 8.01 15.69
CA THR A 20 3.04 8.22 17.03
C THR A 20 2.01 7.79 18.09
N ARG A 21 2.48 7.51 19.29
CA ARG A 21 1.59 7.16 20.43
C ARG A 21 0.94 8.38 21.06
N SER A 22 1.55 9.55 20.89
CA SER A 22 1.09 10.83 21.43
C SER A 22 1.10 11.91 20.36
N LYS A 23 0.36 12.98 20.62
CA LYS A 23 0.23 14.14 19.73
C LYS A 23 1.56 14.87 19.52
N MET A 24 1.58 15.81 18.57
CA MET A 24 2.78 16.53 18.14
C MET A 24 3.41 17.36 19.26
N PHE A 25 2.57 17.99 20.09
CA PHE A 25 3.03 18.94 21.11
C PHE A 25 2.53 18.65 22.53
N CYS A 26 1.86 17.48 22.74
CA CYS A 26 1.40 17.07 24.07
C CYS A 26 1.34 15.54 24.20
N GLY A 27 1.06 15.05 25.41
CA GLY A 27 0.98 13.62 25.73
C GLY A 27 -0.35 12.93 25.41
N CYS A 28 -1.35 13.61 24.83
CA CYS A 28 -2.64 12.99 24.48
C CYS A 28 -2.43 11.87 23.46
N PRO A 29 -3.19 10.76 23.56
CA PRO A 29 -3.10 9.66 22.61
C PRO A 29 -3.63 10.05 21.23
N THR A 30 -3.22 9.30 20.21
CA THR A 30 -3.58 9.53 18.79
C THR A 30 -4.47 8.43 18.22
N ARG A 31 -5.10 7.59 19.06
CA ARG A 31 -5.90 6.45 18.59
C ARG A 31 -7.12 6.90 17.81
N PHE A 32 -7.30 6.34 16.62
CA PHE A 32 -8.50 6.54 15.80
C PHE A 32 -9.73 5.89 16.46
N GLY A 33 -10.93 6.47 16.25
CA GLY A 33 -12.21 5.90 16.69
C GLY A 33 -12.51 6.04 18.18
N ALA A 34 -11.73 6.79 18.95
CA ALA A 34 -12.07 7.10 20.36
C ALA A 34 -13.31 8.01 20.43
N PRO A 35 -14.08 7.95 21.55
CA PRO A 35 -15.23 8.85 21.73
C PRO A 35 -14.84 10.32 21.50
N PRO A 36 -15.70 11.15 20.88
CA PRO A 36 -15.39 12.54 20.58
C PRO A 36 -14.88 13.32 21.80
N ASN A 37 -13.83 14.11 21.59
CA ASN A 37 -13.20 14.97 22.61
C ASN A 37 -12.64 14.23 23.84
N SER A 38 -12.44 12.91 23.78
CA SER A 38 -11.89 12.11 24.88
C SER A 38 -10.36 12.10 24.92
N GLN A 39 -9.69 12.51 23.85
CA GLN A 39 -8.23 12.56 23.71
C GLN A 39 -7.74 13.99 23.56
N THR A 40 -8.10 14.84 24.52
CA THR A 40 -7.78 16.27 24.51
C THR A 40 -7.18 16.71 25.86
N CYS A 41 -6.40 17.78 25.83
CA CYS A 41 -5.87 18.45 27.03
C CYS A 41 -5.75 19.96 26.76
N PRO A 42 -5.48 20.79 27.80
CA PRO A 42 -5.30 22.21 27.61
C PRO A 42 -4.32 22.60 26.52
N VAL A 43 -3.23 21.83 26.30
CA VAL A 43 -2.22 22.14 25.29
C VAL A 43 -2.80 22.03 23.88
N CYS A 44 -3.39 20.88 23.51
CA CYS A 44 -3.93 20.70 22.16
C CYS A 44 -5.24 21.50 21.92
N GLN A 45 -5.86 22.00 22.98
CA GLN A 45 -6.99 22.96 22.90
C GLN A 45 -6.54 24.41 22.87
N GLY A 46 -5.25 24.69 23.05
CA GLY A 46 -4.70 26.04 22.99
C GLY A 46 -5.17 26.96 24.11
N MET A 47 -5.37 26.41 25.30
CA MET A 47 -5.80 27.22 26.45
C MET A 47 -4.68 28.18 26.91
N PRO A 48 -5.03 29.37 27.46
CA PRO A 48 -4.02 30.34 27.92
C PRO A 48 -3.01 29.74 28.90
N GLY A 49 -1.73 30.04 28.68
CA GLY A 49 -0.66 29.64 29.60
C GLY A 49 -0.05 28.24 29.33
N VAL A 50 -0.53 27.52 28.32
CA VAL A 50 0.07 26.22 27.93
C VAL A 50 1.31 26.41 27.07
N LEU A 51 2.25 25.47 27.20
CA LEU A 51 3.48 25.44 26.40
C LEU A 51 3.56 24.11 25.61
N PRO A 52 3.79 24.17 24.29
CA PRO A 52 3.98 22.99 23.46
C PRO A 52 5.34 22.32 23.72
N VAL A 53 5.43 20.99 23.57
CA VAL A 53 6.69 20.23 23.62
C VAL A 53 6.73 19.28 22.42
N VAL A 54 7.76 19.41 21.59
CA VAL A 54 7.89 18.65 20.33
C VAL A 54 8.04 17.15 20.59
N ASN A 55 7.26 16.37 19.88
CA ASN A 55 7.33 14.91 19.90
C ASN A 55 8.55 14.42 19.11
N ARG A 56 9.58 13.92 19.82
CA ARG A 56 10.80 13.39 19.20
C ARG A 56 10.53 12.30 18.16
N ARG A 57 9.53 11.42 18.40
CA ARG A 57 9.20 10.34 17.47
C ARG A 57 8.60 10.85 16.16
N ALA A 58 7.85 11.95 16.21
CA ALA A 58 7.34 12.60 15.00
C ALA A 58 8.49 13.17 14.16
N VAL A 59 9.47 13.81 14.79
CA VAL A 59 10.69 14.30 14.09
C VAL A 59 11.46 13.13 13.48
N GLU A 60 11.67 12.04 14.22
CA GLU A 60 12.33 10.83 13.71
C GLU A 60 11.61 10.26 12.49
N PHE A 61 10.28 10.16 12.52
CA PHE A 61 9.48 9.70 11.39
C PHE A 61 9.60 10.62 10.17
N GLY A 62 9.65 11.94 10.39
CA GLY A 62 9.91 12.92 9.34
C GLY A 62 11.29 12.72 8.70
N ILE A 63 12.36 12.57 9.51
CA ILE A 63 13.73 12.30 9.03
C ILE A 63 13.77 10.99 8.26
N ARG A 64 13.18 9.93 8.78
CA ARG A 64 13.12 8.61 8.14
C ARG A 64 12.47 8.68 6.76
N THR A 65 11.37 9.42 6.63
CA THR A 65 10.69 9.65 5.35
C THR A 65 11.51 10.54 4.42
N ALA A 66 12.11 11.62 4.93
CA ALA A 66 12.98 12.50 4.15
C ALA A 66 14.15 11.74 3.53
N LEU A 67 14.81 10.87 4.30
CA LEU A 67 15.89 10.03 3.81
C LEU A 67 15.43 9.03 2.73
N ALA A 68 14.24 8.44 2.91
CA ALA A 68 13.65 7.53 1.92
C ALA A 68 13.25 8.24 0.62
N PHE A 69 12.95 9.53 0.68
CA PHE A 69 12.70 10.39 -0.47
C PHE A 69 13.94 11.13 -0.95
N HIS A 70 15.12 10.71 -0.51
CA HIS A 70 16.40 11.32 -0.89
C HIS A 70 16.50 12.82 -0.63
N CYS A 71 15.71 13.34 0.31
CA CYS A 71 15.76 14.74 0.70
C CYS A 71 17.01 15.04 1.51
N ARG A 72 17.48 16.27 1.39
CA ARG A 72 18.48 16.86 2.29
C ARG A 72 17.79 17.26 3.59
N VAL A 73 18.16 16.62 4.71
CA VAL A 73 17.68 16.99 6.04
C VAL A 73 18.40 18.25 6.51
N ASN A 74 17.65 19.26 6.94
CA ASN A 74 18.22 20.52 7.43
C ASN A 74 18.75 20.35 8.86
N ALA A 75 19.96 20.87 9.13
CA ALA A 75 20.59 20.82 10.45
C ALA A 75 19.81 21.63 11.51
N VAL A 76 19.12 22.67 11.07
CA VAL A 76 18.24 23.51 11.90
C VAL A 76 16.91 23.62 11.17
N CYS A 77 15.83 23.38 11.89
CA CYS A 77 14.48 23.64 11.39
C CYS A 77 13.66 24.34 12.46
N ARG A 78 12.64 25.07 12.05
CA ARG A 78 11.87 25.94 12.94
C ARG A 78 10.38 25.79 12.69
N PHE A 79 9.62 25.72 13.79
CA PHE A 79 8.17 25.83 13.72
C PHE A 79 7.74 27.29 13.62
N ALA A 80 6.64 27.51 12.90
CA ALA A 80 6.01 28.79 12.70
C ALA A 80 4.50 28.68 12.96
N ARG A 81 3.86 29.79 13.27
CA ARG A 81 2.40 29.89 13.36
C ARG A 81 1.83 30.24 12.01
N LYS A 82 0.92 29.36 11.51
CA LYS A 82 0.11 29.56 10.31
C LYS A 82 -1.27 30.02 10.76
N HIS A 83 -1.56 31.31 10.61
CA HIS A 83 -2.78 31.90 11.14
C HIS A 83 -3.96 31.72 10.18
N TYR A 84 -5.00 31.05 10.65
CA TYR A 84 -6.30 31.08 10.01
C TYR A 84 -7.39 30.74 11.04
N TYR A 85 -8.60 31.28 10.81
CA TYR A 85 -9.68 31.20 11.77
C TYR A 85 -10.74 30.22 11.24
N TYR A 86 -10.77 29.04 11.87
CA TYR A 86 -11.76 28.03 11.55
C TYR A 86 -12.17 27.26 12.80
N PRO A 87 -13.43 26.77 12.90
CA PRO A 87 -13.92 26.13 14.12
C PRO A 87 -13.13 24.92 14.60
N ASP A 88 -12.47 24.20 13.71
CA ASP A 88 -11.62 23.03 14.02
C ASP A 88 -10.19 23.40 14.46
N MET A 89 -9.88 24.69 14.47
CA MET A 89 -8.59 25.24 14.89
C MET A 89 -8.72 25.97 16.24
N PRO A 90 -8.56 25.27 17.38
CA PRO A 90 -8.87 25.84 18.70
C PRO A 90 -7.97 27.00 19.10
N LYS A 91 -6.75 27.07 18.55
CA LYS A 91 -5.77 28.15 18.80
C LYS A 91 -5.90 29.33 17.85
N ASN A 92 -6.71 29.22 16.79
CA ASN A 92 -6.77 30.14 15.65
C ASN A 92 -5.45 30.22 14.84
N TYR A 93 -4.51 29.30 15.08
CA TYR A 93 -3.32 29.08 14.27
C TYR A 93 -2.91 27.61 14.33
N GLN A 94 -2.28 27.12 13.29
CA GLN A 94 -1.65 25.81 13.22
C GLN A 94 -0.15 25.99 13.42
N ILE A 95 0.46 25.15 14.25
CA ILE A 95 1.91 25.09 14.35
C ILE A 95 2.40 24.20 13.21
N SER A 96 3.18 24.78 12.30
CA SER A 96 3.70 24.16 11.09
C SER A 96 5.16 24.59 10.86
N GLN A 97 5.79 24.19 9.77
CA GLN A 97 7.10 24.68 9.33
C GLN A 97 6.93 25.37 7.97
N TYR A 98 7.59 26.50 7.76
CA TYR A 98 7.46 27.26 6.51
C TYR A 98 8.81 27.60 5.88
N GLU A 99 9.58 28.56 6.43
CA GLU A 99 10.85 29.01 5.85
C GLU A 99 12.01 28.03 6.11
N GLU A 100 11.98 27.34 7.25
CA GLU A 100 13.00 26.39 7.69
C GLU A 100 12.36 25.02 7.91
N PRO A 101 11.97 24.29 6.84
CA PRO A 101 11.34 22.98 6.95
C PRO A 101 12.34 21.91 7.41
N LEU A 102 11.84 20.73 7.77
CA LEU A 102 12.66 19.60 8.18
C LEU A 102 13.61 19.13 7.07
N ALA A 103 13.13 19.07 5.83
CA ALA A 103 13.93 18.60 4.70
C ALA A 103 13.45 19.16 3.36
N GLU A 104 14.35 19.18 2.38
CA GLU A 104 14.14 19.74 1.05
C GLU A 104 14.89 18.96 -0.03
N ASP A 105 14.57 19.27 -1.28
CA ASP A 105 15.33 18.87 -2.48
C ASP A 105 15.55 17.36 -2.62
N GLY A 106 14.47 16.61 -2.45
CA GLY A 106 14.47 15.17 -2.68
C GLY A 106 13.81 14.77 -3.98
N PHE A 107 13.57 13.47 -4.09
CA PHE A 107 12.82 12.90 -5.21
C PHE A 107 12.16 11.56 -4.84
N LEU A 108 11.15 11.19 -5.62
CA LEU A 108 10.52 9.88 -5.59
C LEU A 108 10.48 9.31 -7.01
N GLU A 109 10.89 8.05 -7.15
CA GLU A 109 10.79 7.33 -8.42
C GLU A 109 9.45 6.62 -8.56
N ILE A 110 8.82 6.79 -9.70
CA ILE A 110 7.55 6.13 -10.07
C ILE A 110 7.75 5.30 -11.32
N ASP A 111 6.89 4.29 -11.52
CA ASP A 111 6.86 3.51 -12.77
C ASP A 111 5.57 3.85 -13.51
N VAL A 112 5.70 4.34 -14.74
CA VAL A 112 4.57 4.67 -15.61
C VAL A 112 4.79 4.01 -16.96
N ASP A 113 3.82 3.23 -17.42
CA ASP A 113 3.89 2.47 -18.69
C ASP A 113 5.16 1.61 -18.81
N GLY A 114 5.64 1.06 -17.68
CA GLY A 114 6.84 0.22 -17.62
C GLY A 114 8.16 0.98 -17.65
N ALA A 115 8.14 2.32 -17.67
CA ALA A 115 9.34 3.16 -17.63
C ALA A 115 9.49 3.87 -16.27
N PRO A 116 10.69 3.91 -15.69
CA PRO A 116 10.96 4.68 -14.48
C PRO A 116 10.94 6.18 -14.76
N ARG A 117 10.39 6.93 -13.84
CA ARG A 117 10.38 8.39 -13.88
C ARG A 117 10.65 8.96 -12.48
N THR A 118 11.52 9.94 -12.41
CA THR A 118 11.87 10.66 -11.18
C THR A 118 11.03 11.93 -11.08
N ILE A 119 10.39 12.13 -9.94
CA ILE A 119 9.61 13.34 -9.61
C ILE A 119 10.22 13.98 -8.38
N GLY A 120 10.58 15.25 -8.49
CA GLY A 120 11.20 15.99 -7.40
C GLY A 120 10.24 16.19 -6.22
N VAL A 121 10.79 16.10 -5.02
CA VAL A 121 10.17 16.53 -3.77
C VAL A 121 10.77 17.87 -3.41
N GLN A 122 9.95 18.92 -3.38
CA GLN A 122 10.40 20.26 -3.09
C GLN A 122 10.75 20.39 -1.62
N ARG A 123 9.86 19.94 -0.73
CA ARG A 123 10.04 19.99 0.72
C ARG A 123 9.22 18.93 1.43
N LEU A 124 9.67 18.60 2.62
CA LEU A 124 8.97 17.81 3.62
C LEU A 124 9.03 18.58 4.93
N HIS A 125 7.87 18.80 5.54
CA HIS A 125 7.80 19.50 6.81
C HIS A 125 6.80 18.87 7.78
N LEU A 126 6.95 19.21 9.05
CA LEU A 126 6.11 18.72 10.15
C LEU A 126 5.13 19.79 10.59
N GLU A 127 3.93 19.35 10.92
CA GLU A 127 2.88 20.20 11.47
C GLU A 127 1.95 19.40 12.38
N GLU A 128 1.00 20.06 12.99
CA GLU A 128 -0.10 19.42 13.73
C GLU A 128 -1.36 19.38 12.88
N ASP A 129 -2.13 18.29 13.00
CA ASP A 129 -3.46 18.20 12.37
C ASP A 129 -4.50 19.01 13.15
N VAL A 130 -5.59 19.34 12.49
CA VAL A 130 -6.71 20.11 13.01
C VAL A 130 -7.84 19.21 13.52
N GLY A 131 -8.83 19.76 14.22
CA GLY A 131 -10.02 19.04 14.65
C GLY A 131 -10.84 18.50 13.48
N LYS A 132 -11.90 17.77 13.80
CA LYS A 132 -12.86 17.25 12.83
C LYS A 132 -14.19 17.96 12.98
N LEU A 133 -14.69 18.54 11.89
CA LEU A 133 -16.05 19.07 11.81
C LEU A 133 -17.01 17.96 11.41
N MET A 134 -18.12 17.84 12.13
CA MET A 134 -19.20 16.93 11.84
C MET A 134 -20.48 17.75 11.63
N HIS A 135 -21.15 17.52 10.50
CA HIS A 135 -22.40 18.20 10.14
C HIS A 135 -23.52 17.17 10.11
N GLU A 136 -24.67 17.52 10.70
CA GLU A 136 -25.92 16.78 10.51
C GLU A 136 -26.56 17.27 9.20
N GLY A 137 -26.46 16.50 8.12
CA GLY A 137 -26.90 16.87 6.78
C GLY A 137 -25.77 17.44 5.91
N THR A 138 -26.11 18.27 4.94
CA THR A 138 -25.13 18.99 4.12
C THR A 138 -24.65 20.26 4.83
N ILE A 139 -23.48 20.79 4.44
CA ILE A 139 -22.96 22.08 4.95
C ILE A 139 -24.00 23.21 4.79
N GLU A 140 -24.84 23.14 3.74
CA GLU A 140 -25.87 24.16 3.44
C GLU A 140 -27.12 24.00 4.27
N THR A 141 -27.45 22.81 4.77
CA THR A 141 -28.66 22.50 5.52
C THR A 141 -28.44 22.28 7.01
N ALA A 142 -27.21 22.14 7.44
CA ALA A 142 -26.88 21.90 8.84
C ALA A 142 -27.17 23.13 9.71
N LYS A 143 -27.95 22.95 10.78
CA LYS A 143 -28.25 24.01 11.76
C LYS A 143 -27.09 24.26 12.73
N ALA A 144 -26.21 23.28 12.90
CA ALA A 144 -25.03 23.36 13.75
C ALA A 144 -23.95 22.45 13.24
N SER A 145 -22.69 22.76 13.60
CA SER A 145 -21.52 21.91 13.36
C SER A 145 -20.98 21.47 14.70
N LEU A 146 -20.78 20.17 14.87
CA LEU A 146 -20.09 19.62 16.04
C LEU A 146 -18.59 19.57 15.74
N VAL A 147 -17.77 19.82 16.76
CA VAL A 147 -16.31 19.80 16.63
C VAL A 147 -15.74 18.71 17.53
N ASP A 148 -14.98 17.78 16.93
CA ASP A 148 -14.20 16.79 17.65
C ASP A 148 -12.71 17.16 17.56
N PHE A 149 -12.12 17.48 18.72
CA PHE A 149 -10.71 17.83 18.84
C PHE A 149 -9.78 16.63 19.10
N ASN A 150 -10.26 15.39 19.03
CA ASN A 150 -9.40 14.22 19.17
C ASN A 150 -8.26 14.22 18.15
N ARG A 151 -8.54 14.68 16.93
CA ARG A 151 -7.54 14.80 15.88
C ARG A 151 -6.63 16.04 16.02
N SER A 152 -7.11 17.11 16.64
CA SER A 152 -6.31 18.33 16.84
C SER A 152 -5.00 18.04 17.57
N GLY A 153 -3.88 18.42 16.96
CA GLY A 153 -2.55 18.16 17.48
C GLY A 153 -1.95 16.79 17.11
N VAL A 154 -2.65 15.94 16.35
CA VAL A 154 -2.05 14.71 15.82
C VAL A 154 -0.88 15.09 14.91
N PRO A 155 0.31 14.43 15.03
CA PRO A 155 1.44 14.76 14.18
C PRO A 155 1.14 14.52 12.71
N LEU A 156 1.36 15.54 11.90
CA LEU A 156 1.14 15.54 10.48
C LEU A 156 2.43 15.87 9.75
N MET A 157 2.68 15.18 8.67
CA MET A 157 3.79 15.44 7.76
C MET A 157 3.23 15.85 6.42
N GLU A 158 3.59 17.02 5.94
CA GLU A 158 3.27 17.47 4.59
C GLU A 158 4.48 17.32 3.68
N THR A 159 4.25 16.77 2.50
CA THR A 159 5.26 16.63 1.45
C THR A 159 4.73 17.28 0.18
N VAL A 160 5.50 18.21 -0.36
CA VAL A 160 5.17 18.96 -1.58
C VAL A 160 6.03 18.47 -2.72
N SER A 161 5.42 17.97 -3.80
CA SER A 161 6.14 17.60 -5.00
C SER A 161 6.50 18.83 -5.83
N ARG A 162 7.55 18.73 -6.67
CA ARG A 162 7.75 19.70 -7.75
C ARG A 162 6.65 19.52 -8.80
N PRO A 163 6.29 20.57 -9.56
CA PRO A 163 5.25 20.52 -10.59
C PRO A 163 5.78 19.82 -11.86
N GLU A 164 6.16 18.56 -11.72
CA GLU A 164 6.83 17.77 -12.76
C GLU A 164 5.98 16.62 -13.30
N LEU A 165 4.82 16.35 -12.70
CA LEU A 165 3.87 15.36 -13.19
C LEU A 165 3.16 15.90 -14.45
N ARG A 166 2.97 15.04 -15.43
CA ARG A 166 2.48 15.42 -16.78
C ARG A 166 1.18 14.73 -17.16
N SER A 167 0.68 13.82 -16.33
CA SER A 167 -0.62 13.19 -16.56
C SER A 167 -1.30 12.83 -15.23
N PRO A 168 -2.63 12.64 -15.24
CA PRO A 168 -3.38 12.11 -14.09
C PRO A 168 -2.89 10.73 -13.64
N GLU A 169 -2.44 9.89 -14.57
CA GLU A 169 -1.89 8.56 -14.31
C GLU A 169 -0.57 8.65 -13.56
N GLU A 170 0.31 9.60 -13.93
CA GLU A 170 1.54 9.88 -13.21
C GLU A 170 1.27 10.36 -11.78
N ALA A 171 0.27 11.22 -11.59
CA ALA A 171 -0.13 11.70 -10.26
C ALA A 171 -0.61 10.54 -9.37
N ALA A 172 -1.44 9.64 -9.91
CA ALA A 172 -1.88 8.46 -9.20
C ALA A 172 -0.73 7.47 -8.92
N ALA A 173 0.23 7.32 -9.83
CA ALA A 173 1.42 6.50 -9.63
C ALA A 173 2.34 7.07 -8.53
N TYR A 174 2.54 8.40 -8.54
CA TYR A 174 3.29 9.09 -7.49
C TYR A 174 2.68 8.86 -6.10
N LEU A 175 1.38 9.04 -5.98
CA LEU A 175 0.69 8.88 -4.70
C LEU A 175 0.72 7.41 -4.21
N ARG A 176 0.62 6.42 -5.13
CA ARG A 176 0.81 5.00 -4.77
C ARG A 176 2.23 4.72 -4.30
N ALA A 177 3.24 5.23 -4.98
CA ALA A 177 4.63 5.08 -4.58
C ALA A 177 4.92 5.75 -3.23
N PHE A 178 4.40 6.97 -3.03
CA PHE A 178 4.46 7.67 -1.75
C PHE A 178 3.88 6.82 -0.61
N ARG A 179 2.63 6.35 -0.78
CA ARG A 179 1.96 5.49 0.20
C ARG A 179 2.76 4.23 0.50
N ALA A 180 3.26 3.57 -0.53
CA ALA A 180 4.04 2.35 -0.36
C ALA A 180 5.27 2.59 0.54
N VAL A 181 5.97 3.70 0.35
CA VAL A 181 7.14 4.05 1.17
C VAL A 181 6.73 4.34 2.63
N VAL A 182 5.75 5.22 2.87
CA VAL A 182 5.39 5.61 4.25
C VAL A 182 4.78 4.46 5.06
N VAL A 183 4.03 3.57 4.40
CA VAL A 183 3.52 2.34 5.02
C VAL A 183 4.65 1.36 5.31
N TYR A 184 5.57 1.17 4.38
CA TYR A 184 6.71 0.27 4.53
C TYR A 184 7.65 0.70 5.65
N LEU A 185 7.86 2.00 5.81
CA LEU A 185 8.62 2.59 6.91
C LEU A 185 7.88 2.52 8.27
N GLY A 186 6.60 2.16 8.26
CA GLY A 186 5.74 2.16 9.45
C GLY A 186 5.46 3.54 10.03
N VAL A 187 5.64 4.60 9.24
CA VAL A 187 5.46 5.99 9.69
C VAL A 187 4.01 6.47 9.55
N CYS A 188 3.25 5.90 8.59
CA CYS A 188 1.83 6.17 8.36
C CYS A 188 1.13 4.87 7.95
N ASP A 189 -0.17 4.73 8.20
CA ASP A 189 -0.95 3.57 7.73
C ASP A 189 -1.42 3.71 6.26
N GLY A 190 -1.33 4.92 5.72
CA GLY A 190 -1.68 5.22 4.33
C GLY A 190 -3.16 5.08 4.00
N ASN A 191 -4.05 5.20 4.98
CA ASN A 191 -5.49 5.07 4.80
C ASN A 191 -6.12 6.41 4.39
N MET A 192 -6.50 6.53 3.10
CA MET A 192 -7.16 7.73 2.59
C MET A 192 -8.64 7.83 3.02
N GLU A 193 -9.31 6.71 3.28
CA GLU A 193 -10.73 6.70 3.67
C GLU A 193 -10.92 7.21 5.10
N GLU A 194 -10.00 6.86 6.00
CA GLU A 194 -9.96 7.39 7.37
C GLU A 194 -9.32 8.78 7.47
N GLY A 195 -8.68 9.24 6.38
CA GLY A 195 -8.04 10.55 6.28
C GLY A 195 -6.67 10.64 6.95
N SER A 196 -6.02 9.51 7.24
CA SER A 196 -4.63 9.49 7.69
C SER A 196 -3.63 9.77 6.56
N LEU A 197 -4.04 9.55 5.32
CA LEU A 197 -3.36 10.01 4.12
C LEU A 197 -4.31 10.89 3.30
N ARG A 198 -3.91 12.12 3.00
CA ARG A 198 -4.69 13.09 2.23
C ARG A 198 -3.83 13.64 1.10
N CYS A 199 -4.46 14.05 0.02
CA CYS A 199 -3.77 14.65 -1.12
C CYS A 199 -4.59 15.81 -1.65
N ASP A 200 -3.94 16.97 -1.84
CA ASP A 200 -4.44 18.07 -2.65
C ASP A 200 -3.63 18.14 -3.94
N ALA A 201 -4.29 18.41 -5.05
CA ALA A 201 -3.64 18.44 -6.36
C ALA A 201 -3.72 19.84 -6.96
N ASN A 202 -2.57 20.36 -7.39
CA ASN A 202 -2.47 21.58 -8.17
C ASN A 202 -2.28 21.23 -9.64
N VAL A 203 -3.11 21.75 -10.52
CA VAL A 203 -3.04 21.48 -11.95
C VAL A 203 -3.13 22.77 -12.78
N SER A 204 -2.30 22.86 -13.81
CA SER A 204 -2.34 23.92 -14.81
C SER A 204 -2.01 23.35 -16.20
N LEU A 205 -2.36 24.11 -17.22
CA LEU A 205 -1.98 23.85 -18.61
C LEU A 205 -1.11 24.98 -19.12
N ARG A 206 -0.05 24.62 -19.85
CA ARG A 206 0.80 25.58 -20.54
C ARG A 206 0.94 25.23 -22.03
N PRO A 207 1.22 26.19 -22.91
CA PRO A 207 1.56 25.88 -24.29
C PRO A 207 2.76 24.93 -24.34
N ARG A 208 2.71 23.89 -25.17
CA ARG A 208 3.81 22.94 -25.28
C ARG A 208 5.11 23.62 -25.70
N GLY A 209 6.19 23.31 -24.98
CA GLY A 209 7.52 23.88 -25.23
C GLY A 209 7.79 25.19 -24.52
N THR A 210 6.86 25.74 -23.73
CA THR A 210 7.11 26.91 -22.90
C THR A 210 7.58 26.51 -21.51
N ALA A 211 8.44 27.34 -20.91
CA ALA A 211 8.89 27.11 -19.51
C ALA A 211 7.92 27.74 -18.49
N GLU A 212 7.19 28.79 -18.88
CA GLU A 212 6.26 29.50 -18.01
C GLU A 212 5.07 28.64 -17.63
N LEU A 213 4.73 28.62 -16.35
CA LEU A 213 3.59 27.86 -15.83
C LEU A 213 2.28 28.58 -16.16
N GLY A 214 1.25 27.81 -16.47
CA GLY A 214 -0.11 28.34 -16.58
C GLY A 214 -0.75 28.62 -15.22
N THR A 215 -1.93 29.25 -15.24
CA THR A 215 -2.72 29.53 -14.04
C THR A 215 -3.11 28.20 -13.37
N LYS A 216 -2.71 28.02 -12.12
CA LYS A 216 -3.01 26.80 -11.36
C LYS A 216 -4.41 26.82 -10.77
N VAL A 217 -5.01 25.65 -10.74
CA VAL A 217 -6.23 25.34 -9.98
C VAL A 217 -5.90 24.27 -8.97
N GLU A 218 -6.27 24.49 -7.72
CA GLU A 218 -6.15 23.54 -6.63
C GLU A 218 -7.41 22.66 -6.57
N ILE A 219 -7.24 21.33 -6.44
CA ILE A 219 -8.37 20.40 -6.30
C ILE A 219 -8.28 19.75 -4.92
N LYS A 220 -9.36 19.86 -4.15
CA LYS A 220 -9.50 19.28 -2.81
C LYS A 220 -10.54 18.15 -2.78
N ASN A 221 -10.63 17.47 -1.63
CA ASN A 221 -11.54 16.34 -1.39
C ASN A 221 -11.21 15.10 -2.21
N LEU A 222 -9.92 14.80 -2.34
CA LEU A 222 -9.40 13.66 -3.08
C LEU A 222 -9.12 12.49 -2.12
N ASN A 223 -10.15 11.71 -1.80
CA ASN A 223 -10.14 10.69 -0.76
C ASN A 223 -9.81 9.27 -1.24
N SER A 224 -9.33 9.12 -2.47
CA SER A 224 -8.80 7.86 -3.02
C SER A 224 -7.90 8.11 -4.23
N PHE A 225 -6.99 7.17 -4.55
CA PHE A 225 -6.15 7.25 -5.76
C PHE A 225 -6.97 7.40 -7.04
N ARG A 226 -8.12 6.71 -7.10
CA ARG A 226 -9.05 6.78 -8.22
C ARG A 226 -9.67 8.17 -8.35
N ASN A 227 -10.03 8.79 -7.23
CA ASN A 227 -10.58 10.15 -7.24
C ASN A 227 -9.54 11.19 -7.63
N VAL A 228 -8.27 11.04 -7.22
CA VAL A 228 -7.17 11.89 -7.70
C VAL A 228 -7.07 11.84 -9.22
N GLU A 229 -7.02 10.64 -9.81
CA GLU A 229 -6.91 10.45 -11.25
C GLU A 229 -8.12 11.00 -12.00
N ARG A 230 -9.34 10.72 -11.55
CA ARG A 230 -10.59 11.18 -12.18
C ARG A 230 -10.76 12.70 -12.10
N ALA A 231 -10.50 13.28 -10.95
CA ALA A 231 -10.59 14.71 -10.74
C ALA A 231 -9.61 15.47 -11.63
N LEU A 232 -8.37 14.98 -11.72
CA LEU A 232 -7.36 15.55 -12.61
C LEU A 232 -7.74 15.40 -14.07
N LYS A 233 -8.27 14.25 -14.51
CA LYS A 233 -8.77 14.05 -15.88
C LYS A 233 -9.88 15.05 -16.24
N PHE A 234 -10.84 15.21 -15.34
CA PHE A 234 -11.93 16.17 -15.52
C PHE A 234 -11.39 17.61 -15.63
N GLU A 235 -10.51 17.99 -14.71
CA GLU A 235 -9.99 19.36 -14.64
C GLU A 235 -9.10 19.70 -15.84
N VAL A 236 -8.26 18.77 -16.30
CA VAL A 236 -7.47 18.91 -17.52
C VAL A 236 -8.37 19.10 -18.74
N ALA A 237 -9.46 18.32 -18.84
CA ALA A 237 -10.44 18.47 -19.92
C ALA A 237 -11.14 19.83 -19.87
N ARG A 238 -11.59 20.27 -18.68
CA ARG A 238 -12.22 21.57 -18.45
C ARG A 238 -11.30 22.73 -18.86
N GLN A 239 -10.04 22.73 -18.35
CA GLN A 239 -9.08 23.78 -18.70
C GLN A 239 -8.73 23.77 -20.20
N THR A 240 -8.60 22.59 -20.80
CA THR A 240 -8.36 22.48 -22.25
C THR A 240 -9.49 23.09 -23.06
N ALA A 241 -10.75 22.80 -22.68
CA ALA A 241 -11.91 23.36 -23.36
C ALA A 241 -11.95 24.90 -23.26
N ALA A 242 -11.75 25.44 -22.06
CA ALA A 242 -11.71 26.89 -21.82
C ALA A 242 -10.62 27.57 -22.65
N LEU A 243 -9.38 27.07 -22.59
CA LEU A 243 -8.25 27.62 -23.35
C LEU A 243 -8.40 27.49 -24.87
N THR A 244 -9.19 26.55 -25.36
CA THR A 244 -9.44 26.38 -26.80
C THR A 244 -10.33 27.48 -27.33
N VAL A 245 -11.19 28.07 -26.52
CA VAL A 245 -12.06 29.20 -26.85
C VAL A 245 -11.54 30.53 -26.29
N ASP A 246 -10.25 30.59 -25.96
CA ASP A 246 -9.55 31.76 -25.42
C ASP A 246 -10.16 32.29 -24.09
N GLU A 247 -10.86 31.42 -23.35
CA GLU A 247 -11.33 31.72 -21.99
C GLU A 247 -10.18 31.63 -20.99
N ARG A 248 -10.08 32.61 -20.10
CA ARG A 248 -9.04 32.62 -19.06
C ARG A 248 -9.34 31.62 -17.93
N ILE A 249 -8.32 30.89 -17.53
CA ILE A 249 -8.38 30.11 -16.30
C ILE A 249 -8.21 31.05 -15.10
N VAL A 250 -9.13 30.94 -14.14
CA VAL A 250 -9.05 31.69 -12.87
C VAL A 250 -8.30 30.83 -11.85
N GLN A 251 -7.40 31.45 -11.09
CA GLN A 251 -6.77 30.77 -9.95
C GLN A 251 -7.80 30.60 -8.82
N GLU A 252 -8.17 29.38 -8.58
CA GLU A 252 -9.21 29.04 -7.58
C GLU A 252 -8.96 27.68 -6.95
N THR A 253 -9.60 27.43 -5.82
CA THR A 253 -9.73 26.10 -5.22
C THR A 253 -11.07 25.48 -5.65
N ARG A 254 -11.04 24.25 -6.13
CA ARG A 254 -12.19 23.46 -6.54
C ARG A 254 -12.34 22.21 -5.70
N LEU A 255 -13.59 21.83 -5.42
CA LEU A 255 -13.93 20.62 -4.70
C LEU A 255 -14.30 19.51 -5.67
N TRP A 256 -13.71 18.32 -5.52
CA TRP A 256 -14.12 17.14 -6.26
C TRP A 256 -15.43 16.59 -5.69
N ASP A 257 -16.45 16.45 -6.55
CA ASP A 257 -17.71 15.76 -6.29
C ASP A 257 -17.64 14.38 -6.93
N ALA A 258 -17.39 13.36 -6.11
CA ALA A 258 -17.15 11.99 -6.60
C ALA A 258 -18.43 11.35 -7.17
N ASP A 259 -19.61 11.73 -6.70
CA ASP A 259 -20.88 11.17 -7.14
C ASP A 259 -21.28 11.70 -8.52
N ARG A 260 -20.96 12.97 -8.78
CA ARG A 260 -21.24 13.62 -10.09
C ARG A 260 -20.07 13.61 -11.04
N GLU A 261 -18.89 13.20 -10.56
CA GLU A 261 -17.62 13.18 -11.30
C GLU A 261 -17.25 14.55 -11.91
N VAL A 262 -17.43 15.64 -11.14
CA VAL A 262 -17.11 17.01 -11.55
C VAL A 262 -16.34 17.76 -10.47
N THR A 263 -15.53 18.74 -10.88
CA THR A 263 -15.00 19.73 -9.95
C THR A 263 -15.94 20.92 -9.83
N ARG A 264 -16.15 21.44 -8.62
CA ARG A 264 -16.95 22.64 -8.36
C ARG A 264 -16.11 23.72 -7.74
N SER A 265 -16.24 24.96 -8.22
CA SER A 265 -15.62 26.10 -7.57
C SER A 265 -16.09 26.19 -6.10
N MET A 266 -15.14 26.23 -5.20
CA MET A 266 -15.45 26.69 -3.83
C MET A 266 -15.67 28.20 -3.92
N ARG A 267 -16.70 28.74 -3.25
CA ARG A 267 -16.91 30.20 -3.19
C ARG A 267 -15.57 30.87 -2.94
N SER A 268 -15.07 31.57 -3.95
CA SER A 268 -13.84 32.33 -3.85
C SER A 268 -14.00 33.35 -2.73
N LYS A 269 -13.35 33.11 -1.60
CA LYS A 269 -12.92 34.24 -0.77
C LYS A 269 -11.71 34.77 -1.50
N GLU A 270 -11.84 35.91 -2.09
CA GLU A 270 -11.01 36.57 -3.11
C GLU A 270 -9.57 36.90 -2.72
N TYR A 271 -9.01 36.30 -1.71
CA TYR A 271 -7.63 36.57 -1.30
C TYR A 271 -6.88 35.26 -1.09
N ALA A 272 -5.73 35.13 -1.71
CA ALA A 272 -4.69 34.24 -1.22
C ALA A 272 -4.60 34.47 0.30
N HIS A 273 -4.91 33.44 1.09
CA HIS A 273 -4.87 33.60 2.54
C HIS A 273 -3.47 34.01 2.92
N ASP A 274 -3.30 35.30 3.32
CA ASP A 274 -2.11 35.73 4.02
C ASP A 274 -2.13 35.10 5.41
N TYR A 275 -1.45 33.97 5.55
CA TYR A 275 -1.38 33.24 6.81
C TYR A 275 -0.51 33.95 7.85
N ARG A 276 0.13 35.05 7.53
CA ARG A 276 0.96 35.87 8.44
C ARG A 276 1.89 34.99 9.26
N TYR A 277 2.66 34.16 8.58
CA TYR A 277 3.62 33.30 9.23
C TYR A 277 4.61 34.11 10.06
N PHE A 278 4.86 33.64 11.29
CA PHE A 278 5.99 34.03 12.08
C PHE A 278 6.48 32.88 12.94
N PRO A 279 7.75 32.86 13.39
CA PRO A 279 8.29 31.78 14.21
C PRO A 279 7.45 31.54 15.46
N GLU A 280 7.21 30.26 15.81
CA GLU A 280 6.51 29.90 17.04
C GLU A 280 7.36 30.28 18.26
N PRO A 281 6.95 31.26 19.08
CA PRO A 281 7.79 31.78 20.16
C PRO A 281 7.98 30.80 21.32
N ASP A 282 7.04 29.85 21.48
CA ASP A 282 7.05 28.86 22.56
C ASP A 282 7.89 27.61 22.22
N LEU A 283 8.44 27.54 20.99
CA LEU A 283 9.32 26.45 20.54
C LEU A 283 10.68 27.00 20.12
N VAL A 284 11.74 26.45 20.72
CA VAL A 284 13.11 26.73 20.24
C VAL A 284 13.33 26.04 18.89
N PRO A 285 14.25 26.58 18.04
CA PRO A 285 14.66 25.89 16.82
C PRO A 285 15.14 24.48 17.11
N LEU A 286 14.70 23.51 16.29
CA LEU A 286 15.18 22.14 16.40
C LEU A 286 16.58 22.04 15.79
N GLN A 287 17.51 21.57 16.59
CA GLN A 287 18.86 21.21 16.15
C GLN A 287 18.84 19.72 15.81
N ILE A 288 19.02 19.39 14.54
CA ILE A 288 19.08 18.02 14.07
C ILE A 288 20.53 17.57 14.01
N ASP A 289 20.90 16.70 14.96
CA ASP A 289 22.26 16.14 15.00
C ASP A 289 22.50 15.22 13.79
N GLN A 290 23.59 15.47 13.07
CA GLN A 290 23.97 14.65 11.93
C GLN A 290 24.20 13.18 12.31
N ARG A 291 24.68 12.89 13.51
CA ARG A 291 24.82 11.52 14.01
C ARG A 291 23.48 10.81 14.08
N TRP A 292 22.46 11.50 14.59
CA TRP A 292 21.10 10.95 14.64
C TRP A 292 20.54 10.69 13.25
N VAL A 293 20.82 11.56 12.27
CA VAL A 293 20.42 11.34 10.88
C VAL A 293 21.10 10.09 10.30
N GLU A 294 22.40 9.89 10.57
CA GLU A 294 23.15 8.71 10.10
C GLU A 294 22.70 7.42 10.82
N GLU A 295 22.37 7.48 12.10
CA GLU A 295 21.78 6.35 12.84
C GLU A 295 20.44 5.93 12.18
N ILE A 296 19.55 6.89 11.92
CA ILE A 296 18.28 6.64 11.23
C ILE A 296 18.51 6.08 9.82
N ARG A 297 19.50 6.60 9.09
CA ARG A 297 19.86 6.13 7.75
C ARG A 297 20.30 4.67 7.76
N ALA A 298 21.10 4.28 8.74
CA ALA A 298 21.57 2.91 8.89
C ALA A 298 20.44 1.91 9.24
N GLU A 299 19.37 2.39 9.85
CA GLU A 299 18.20 1.59 10.20
C GLU A 299 17.12 1.52 9.10
N LEU A 300 17.30 2.26 7.99
CA LEU A 300 16.31 2.23 6.92
C LEU A 300 16.26 0.84 6.29
N PRO A 301 15.07 0.25 6.14
CA PRO A 301 14.94 -0.99 5.39
C PRO A 301 15.19 -0.75 3.91
N GLU A 302 15.50 -1.81 3.17
CA GLU A 302 15.47 -1.75 1.71
C GLU A 302 14.07 -1.35 1.24
N LEU A 303 13.97 -0.27 0.46
CA LEU A 303 12.68 0.30 0.06
C LEU A 303 11.92 -0.60 -0.93
N PRO A 304 10.59 -0.52 -1.00
CA PRO A 304 9.74 -1.42 -1.79
C PRO A 304 10.18 -1.56 -3.24
N ARG A 305 10.52 -0.44 -3.91
CA ARG A 305 10.94 -0.43 -5.31
C ARG A 305 12.28 -1.15 -5.52
N ALA A 306 13.27 -0.86 -4.70
CA ALA A 306 14.57 -1.51 -4.76
C ALA A 306 14.44 -3.01 -4.48
N ARG A 307 13.68 -3.39 -3.47
CA ARG A 307 13.41 -4.79 -3.10
C ARG A 307 12.68 -5.54 -4.21
N ARG A 308 11.70 -4.90 -4.85
CA ARG A 308 11.00 -5.47 -6.02
C ARG A 308 11.96 -5.74 -7.18
N GLN A 309 12.84 -4.80 -7.52
CA GLN A 309 13.85 -4.97 -8.55
C GLN A 309 14.82 -6.11 -8.21
N ARG A 310 15.22 -6.19 -6.95
CA ARG A 310 16.07 -7.27 -6.45
C ARG A 310 15.36 -8.63 -6.53
N PHE A 311 14.06 -8.71 -6.19
CA PHE A 311 13.29 -9.96 -6.32
C PHE A 311 13.20 -10.44 -7.76
N VAL A 312 13.06 -9.54 -8.72
CA VAL A 312 13.12 -9.88 -10.15
C VAL A 312 14.51 -10.41 -10.54
N SER A 313 15.58 -9.69 -10.17
CA SER A 313 16.94 -10.03 -10.60
C SER A 313 17.53 -11.22 -9.84
N GLN A 314 17.33 -11.31 -8.53
CA GLN A 314 17.94 -12.32 -7.67
C GLN A 314 17.16 -13.64 -7.67
N TYR A 315 15.83 -13.57 -7.65
CA TYR A 315 14.96 -14.75 -7.53
C TYR A 315 14.31 -15.16 -8.85
N GLY A 316 14.49 -14.40 -9.92
CA GLY A 316 13.91 -14.69 -11.24
C GLY A 316 12.38 -14.64 -11.25
N LEU A 317 11.77 -13.86 -10.36
CA LEU A 317 10.33 -13.69 -10.28
C LEU A 317 9.82 -12.71 -11.33
N SER A 318 8.54 -12.82 -11.70
CA SER A 318 7.89 -11.81 -12.55
C SER A 318 7.77 -10.48 -11.81
N LEU A 319 7.69 -9.37 -12.54
CA LEU A 319 7.48 -8.05 -11.96
C LEU A 319 6.21 -8.01 -11.11
N SER A 320 5.11 -8.62 -11.60
CA SER A 320 3.84 -8.66 -10.89
C SER A 320 3.90 -9.48 -9.59
N THR A 321 4.57 -10.63 -9.60
CA THR A 321 4.81 -11.43 -8.40
C THR A 321 5.64 -10.66 -7.37
N SER A 322 6.73 -10.05 -7.83
CA SER A 322 7.61 -9.25 -6.98
C SER A 322 6.90 -8.05 -6.39
N ASP A 323 6.03 -7.39 -7.14
CA ASP A 323 5.23 -6.25 -6.67
C ASP A 323 4.31 -6.64 -5.52
N ILE A 324 3.57 -7.75 -5.65
CA ILE A 324 2.70 -8.25 -4.57
C ILE A 324 3.50 -8.61 -3.32
N LEU A 325 4.60 -9.34 -3.47
CA LEU A 325 5.42 -9.78 -2.34
C LEU A 325 6.10 -8.61 -1.61
N THR A 326 6.47 -7.55 -2.33
CA THR A 326 7.17 -6.39 -1.76
C THR A 326 6.24 -5.24 -1.39
N HIS A 327 4.93 -5.40 -1.61
CA HIS A 327 3.95 -4.39 -1.21
C HIS A 327 3.97 -4.13 0.31
N HIS A 328 4.30 -5.15 1.10
CA HIS A 328 4.35 -5.09 2.55
C HIS A 328 5.66 -5.67 3.08
N GLY A 329 6.40 -4.91 3.90
CA GLY A 329 7.70 -5.32 4.46
C GLY A 329 7.67 -6.71 5.10
N PRO A 330 6.78 -6.97 6.08
CA PRO A 330 6.66 -8.28 6.72
C PRO A 330 6.41 -9.45 5.77
N LEU A 331 5.67 -9.26 4.68
CA LEU A 331 5.43 -10.30 3.67
C LEU A 331 6.70 -10.60 2.88
N ALA A 332 7.43 -9.56 2.50
CA ALA A 332 8.70 -9.69 1.82
C ALA A 332 9.76 -10.39 2.70
N ASP A 333 9.82 -10.03 3.99
CA ASP A 333 10.70 -10.68 4.97
C ASP A 333 10.34 -12.16 5.14
N TYR A 334 9.06 -12.47 5.22
CA TYR A 334 8.55 -13.83 5.32
C TYR A 334 8.95 -14.66 4.09
N PHE A 335 8.78 -14.10 2.89
CA PHE A 335 9.19 -14.76 1.64
C PHE A 335 10.69 -15.07 1.64
N GLU A 336 11.55 -14.09 1.94
CA GLU A 336 13.00 -14.27 1.94
C GLU A 336 13.46 -15.30 2.98
N ALA A 337 12.87 -15.26 4.18
CA ALA A 337 13.15 -16.25 5.21
C ALA A 337 12.74 -17.68 4.76
N ALA A 338 11.58 -17.81 4.10
CA ALA A 338 11.15 -19.11 3.56
C ALA A 338 12.06 -19.60 2.43
N VAL A 339 12.52 -18.71 1.53
CA VAL A 339 13.47 -19.05 0.44
C VAL A 339 14.83 -19.44 1.00
N THR A 340 15.27 -18.84 2.10
CA THR A 340 16.53 -19.23 2.77
C THR A 340 16.49 -20.71 3.20
N ASP A 341 15.36 -21.16 3.73
CA ASP A 341 15.17 -22.54 4.18
C ASP A 341 14.82 -23.51 3.02
N PHE A 342 14.16 -23.02 1.96
CA PHE A 342 13.79 -23.81 0.77
C PHE A 342 14.08 -23.00 -0.50
N PRO A 343 15.22 -23.23 -1.18
CA PRO A 343 15.75 -22.36 -2.25
C PRO A 343 15.05 -22.51 -3.61
N ASP A 344 13.73 -22.69 -3.62
CA ASP A 344 12.88 -22.60 -4.81
C ASP A 344 11.93 -21.40 -4.66
N ALA A 345 12.43 -20.22 -5.07
CA ALA A 345 11.71 -18.97 -4.97
C ALA A 345 10.36 -18.98 -5.70
N LYS A 346 10.24 -19.74 -6.81
CA LYS A 346 8.99 -19.85 -7.56
C LYS A 346 7.94 -20.66 -6.79
N ALA A 347 8.35 -21.78 -6.21
CA ALA A 347 7.43 -22.60 -5.41
C ALA A 347 6.98 -21.83 -4.15
N VAL A 348 7.91 -21.16 -3.44
CA VAL A 348 7.59 -20.33 -2.27
C VAL A 348 6.63 -19.20 -2.65
N SER A 349 6.94 -18.43 -3.71
CA SER A 349 6.10 -17.32 -4.16
C SER A 349 4.71 -17.77 -4.57
N ASN A 350 4.60 -18.86 -5.33
CA ASN A 350 3.31 -19.41 -5.75
C ASN A 350 2.46 -19.81 -4.54
N TRP A 351 3.05 -20.49 -3.56
CA TRP A 351 2.33 -20.90 -2.36
C TRP A 351 1.85 -19.69 -1.53
N ILE A 352 2.72 -18.68 -1.38
CA ILE A 352 2.34 -17.45 -0.69
C ILE A 352 1.16 -16.78 -1.40
N LEU A 353 1.23 -16.61 -2.72
CA LEU A 353 0.20 -15.91 -3.50
C LEU A 353 -1.15 -16.67 -3.54
N THR A 354 -1.13 -18.01 -3.52
CA THR A 354 -2.35 -18.81 -3.68
C THR A 354 -2.98 -19.25 -2.37
N GLU A 355 -2.19 -19.70 -1.41
CA GLU A 355 -2.70 -20.29 -0.17
C GLU A 355 -2.51 -19.39 1.05
N PHE A 356 -1.31 -18.79 1.20
CA PHE A 356 -1.01 -17.97 2.37
C PHE A 356 -1.82 -16.67 2.39
N LEU A 357 -1.85 -15.91 1.28
CA LEU A 357 -2.64 -14.68 1.19
C LEU A 357 -4.15 -14.92 1.31
N ARG A 358 -4.64 -16.09 0.91
CA ARG A 358 -6.05 -16.46 1.10
C ARG A 358 -6.45 -16.53 2.58
N VAL A 359 -5.54 -16.97 3.43
CA VAL A 359 -5.76 -17.05 4.88
C VAL A 359 -5.64 -15.68 5.54
N LEU A 360 -4.84 -14.79 4.96
CA LEU A 360 -4.70 -13.39 5.41
C LEU A 360 -5.89 -12.49 5.05
N ALA A 361 -6.96 -13.02 4.45
CA ALA A 361 -8.14 -12.24 4.07
C ALA A 361 -8.66 -11.39 5.24
N GLY A 362 -8.24 -10.12 5.29
CA GLY A 362 -8.53 -9.18 6.37
C GLY A 362 -7.41 -8.19 6.70
N GLY A 363 -6.31 -8.14 5.92
CA GLY A 363 -5.26 -7.12 6.01
C GLY A 363 -3.84 -7.64 6.19
N ASP A 364 -2.92 -6.92 5.62
CA ASP A 364 -1.48 -7.23 5.57
C ASP A 364 -0.81 -7.27 6.95
N GLU A 365 -1.38 -6.60 7.95
CA GLU A 365 -0.86 -6.61 9.33
C GLU A 365 -0.92 -8.00 9.98
N ARG A 366 -1.73 -8.91 9.46
CA ARG A 366 -1.86 -10.28 9.96
C ARG A 366 -0.72 -11.22 9.56
N VAL A 367 0.17 -10.84 8.66
CA VAL A 367 1.36 -11.66 8.33
C VAL A 367 2.16 -12.00 9.59
N LEU A 368 2.29 -11.03 10.50
CA LEU A 368 2.99 -11.23 11.78
C LEU A 368 2.22 -12.08 12.80
N SER A 369 0.91 -12.27 12.63
CA SER A 369 0.05 -13.04 13.55
C SER A 369 -0.21 -14.47 13.08
N ILE A 370 0.27 -14.85 11.90
CA ILE A 370 0.09 -16.21 11.38
C ILE A 370 0.94 -17.20 12.20
N LYS A 371 0.31 -18.30 12.63
CA LYS A 371 0.99 -19.32 13.43
C LYS A 371 1.98 -20.18 12.63
N VAL A 372 2.13 -19.95 11.34
CA VAL A 372 3.02 -20.69 10.44
C VAL A 372 4.28 -19.86 10.20
N PRO A 373 5.39 -20.09 10.92
CA PRO A 373 6.64 -19.40 10.65
C PRO A 373 7.24 -19.82 9.30
N PRO A 374 8.13 -18.99 8.67
CA PRO A 374 8.69 -19.27 7.35
C PRO A 374 9.33 -20.67 7.22
N ARG A 375 10.05 -21.12 8.24
CA ARG A 375 10.67 -22.46 8.28
C ARG A 375 9.64 -23.61 8.19
N ASN A 376 8.42 -23.41 8.72
CA ASN A 376 7.37 -24.44 8.67
C ASN A 376 6.74 -24.48 7.27
N LEU A 377 6.59 -23.35 6.60
CA LEU A 377 6.22 -23.30 5.19
C LEU A 377 7.27 -24.00 4.32
N ALA A 378 8.55 -23.72 4.53
CA ALA A 378 9.65 -24.40 3.83
C ALA A 378 9.61 -25.92 4.06
N GLY A 379 9.31 -26.36 5.29
CA GLY A 379 9.11 -27.78 5.62
C GLY A 379 7.97 -28.43 4.84
N LEU A 380 6.84 -27.75 4.71
CA LEU A 380 5.71 -28.19 3.90
C LEU A 380 6.08 -28.33 2.41
N LEU A 381 6.79 -27.33 1.87
CA LEU A 381 7.20 -27.35 0.46
C LEU A 381 8.23 -28.44 0.17
N ARG A 382 9.12 -28.78 1.13
CA ARG A 382 10.00 -29.94 1.01
C ARG A 382 9.22 -31.25 0.88
N LEU A 383 8.19 -31.46 1.71
CA LEU A 383 7.33 -32.66 1.63
C LEU A 383 6.59 -32.80 0.29
N ILE A 384 6.32 -31.68 -0.37
CA ILE A 384 5.76 -31.67 -1.73
C ILE A 384 6.85 -32.02 -2.74
N ALA A 385 8.04 -31.40 -2.63
CA ALA A 385 9.13 -31.56 -3.58
C ALA A 385 9.72 -32.98 -3.56
N ASP A 386 9.81 -33.61 -2.40
CA ASP A 386 10.29 -35.00 -2.25
C ASP A 386 9.19 -36.06 -2.51
N GLY A 387 7.96 -35.61 -2.81
CA GLY A 387 6.85 -36.51 -3.13
C GLY A 387 6.23 -37.22 -1.93
N THR A 388 6.56 -36.82 -0.70
CA THR A 388 5.94 -37.37 0.53
C THR A 388 4.43 -37.09 0.58
N ILE A 389 4.02 -35.90 0.12
CA ILE A 389 2.61 -35.49 0.00
C ILE A 389 2.37 -34.84 -1.36
N ASN A 390 1.13 -34.91 -1.85
CA ASN A 390 0.73 -34.18 -3.05
C ASN A 390 0.14 -32.79 -2.71
N GLY A 391 -0.04 -31.95 -3.74
CA GLY A 391 -0.54 -30.60 -3.57
C GLY A 391 -1.93 -30.47 -2.91
N LYS A 392 -2.79 -31.48 -3.03
CA LYS A 392 -4.10 -31.52 -2.35
C LYS A 392 -3.91 -31.73 -0.85
N ILE A 393 -3.15 -32.76 -0.48
CA ILE A 393 -2.82 -33.04 0.93
C ILE A 393 -2.11 -31.84 1.56
N ALA A 394 -1.19 -31.22 0.81
CA ALA A 394 -0.46 -30.04 1.30
C ALA A 394 -1.37 -28.86 1.68
N LYS A 395 -2.47 -28.65 0.96
CA LYS A 395 -3.45 -27.60 1.31
C LYS A 395 -4.19 -27.91 2.60
N ASP A 396 -4.59 -29.17 2.79
CA ASP A 396 -5.26 -29.61 4.02
C ASP A 396 -4.30 -29.53 5.21
N VAL A 397 -3.04 -29.95 5.03
CA VAL A 397 -1.98 -29.81 6.03
C VAL A 397 -1.72 -28.33 6.38
N PHE A 398 -1.64 -27.45 5.36
CA PHE A 398 -1.43 -26.03 5.58
C PHE A 398 -2.57 -25.40 6.38
N SER A 399 -3.83 -25.76 6.10
CA SER A 399 -4.97 -25.31 6.90
C SER A 399 -4.82 -25.70 8.37
N THR A 400 -4.43 -26.97 8.64
CA THR A 400 -4.17 -27.45 10.00
C THR A 400 -3.00 -26.71 10.66
N MET A 401 -1.93 -26.41 9.92
CA MET A 401 -0.79 -25.61 10.43
C MET A 401 -1.24 -24.22 10.86
N VAL A 402 -2.11 -23.57 10.08
CA VAL A 402 -2.65 -22.23 10.41
C VAL A 402 -3.47 -22.27 11.70
N ASP A 403 -4.30 -23.29 11.87
CA ASP A 403 -5.17 -23.43 13.04
C ASP A 403 -4.40 -23.79 14.30
N THR A 404 -3.46 -24.73 14.21
CA THR A 404 -2.79 -25.32 15.37
C THR A 404 -1.41 -24.71 15.65
N GLY A 405 -0.68 -24.27 14.62
CA GLY A 405 0.73 -23.88 14.71
C GLY A 405 1.73 -25.05 14.64
N GLU A 406 1.24 -26.29 14.50
CA GLU A 406 2.09 -27.48 14.35
C GLU A 406 2.85 -27.47 13.01
N ASP A 407 4.01 -28.11 12.93
CA ASP A 407 4.75 -28.24 11.68
C ASP A 407 4.17 -29.33 10.75
N ALA A 408 4.41 -29.21 9.45
CA ALA A 408 3.88 -30.13 8.45
C ALA A 408 4.34 -31.59 8.66
N PRO A 409 5.61 -31.90 8.98
CA PRO A 409 6.03 -33.28 9.24
C PRO A 409 5.30 -33.95 10.40
N THR A 410 4.99 -33.18 11.43
CA THR A 410 4.24 -33.70 12.61
C THR A 410 2.81 -34.02 12.24
N ILE A 411 2.11 -33.12 11.52
CA ILE A 411 0.74 -33.33 11.05
C ILE A 411 0.68 -34.54 10.11
N VAL A 412 1.58 -34.62 9.12
CA VAL A 412 1.62 -35.69 8.13
C VAL A 412 1.81 -37.06 8.80
N ARG A 413 2.69 -37.17 9.81
CA ARG A 413 2.91 -38.40 10.57
C ARG A 413 1.71 -38.76 11.43
N ARG A 414 1.18 -37.80 12.21
CA ARG A 414 0.03 -38.02 13.09
C ARG A 414 -1.19 -38.52 12.33
N ASP A 415 -1.50 -37.92 11.17
CA ASP A 415 -2.73 -38.18 10.43
C ASP A 415 -2.52 -39.21 9.30
N GLY A 416 -1.32 -39.79 9.18
CA GLY A 416 -1.02 -40.85 8.19
C GLY A 416 -1.22 -40.35 6.75
N LEU A 417 -0.80 -39.14 6.45
CA LEU A 417 -1.06 -38.46 5.16
C LEU A 417 0.04 -38.67 4.10
N THR A 418 0.94 -39.63 4.33
CA THR A 418 1.97 -39.98 3.35
C THR A 418 1.37 -40.46 2.05
N GLN A 419 1.96 -40.03 0.94
CA GLN A 419 1.51 -40.41 -0.39
C GLN A 419 1.81 -41.91 -0.65
N VAL A 420 0.86 -42.61 -1.23
CA VAL A 420 1.08 -44.00 -1.66
C VAL A 420 1.88 -43.98 -2.97
N ALA A 421 3.17 -44.30 -2.86
CA ALA A 421 4.11 -44.37 -3.98
C ALA A 421 4.46 -45.79 -4.39
N ASP A 422 3.89 -46.80 -3.72
CA ASP A 422 4.08 -48.22 -4.06
C ASP A 422 3.40 -48.53 -5.39
N GLU A 423 4.19 -48.76 -6.44
CA GLU A 423 3.73 -49.06 -7.79
C GLU A 423 2.91 -50.37 -7.84
N ALA A 424 3.24 -51.36 -6.99
CA ALA A 424 2.51 -52.64 -6.96
C ALA A 424 1.11 -52.44 -6.37
N ALA A 425 1.01 -51.73 -5.24
CA ALA A 425 -0.29 -51.41 -4.61
C ALA A 425 -1.14 -50.52 -5.52
N LEU A 426 -0.56 -49.49 -6.14
CA LEU A 426 -1.27 -48.61 -7.08
C LEU A 426 -1.71 -49.38 -8.34
N SER A 427 -0.89 -50.29 -8.84
CA SER A 427 -1.22 -51.14 -10.00
C SER A 427 -2.45 -52.05 -9.75
N GLN A 428 -2.59 -52.55 -8.53
CA GLN A 428 -3.79 -53.32 -8.12
C GLN A 428 -5.03 -52.44 -8.06
N VAL A 429 -4.96 -51.25 -7.44
CA VAL A 429 -6.07 -50.30 -7.39
C VAL A 429 -6.47 -49.85 -8.80
N ILE A 430 -5.49 -49.55 -9.67
CA ILE A 430 -5.76 -49.21 -11.07
C ILE A 430 -6.47 -50.34 -11.80
N ALA A 431 -6.04 -51.59 -11.63
CA ALA A 431 -6.68 -52.74 -12.25
C ALA A 431 -8.13 -52.86 -11.78
N SER A 432 -8.42 -52.70 -10.49
CA SER A 432 -9.77 -52.73 -9.94
C SER A 432 -10.67 -51.61 -10.49
N VAL A 433 -10.11 -50.37 -10.57
CA VAL A 433 -10.83 -49.23 -11.14
C VAL A 433 -11.11 -49.42 -12.63
N MET A 434 -10.17 -49.94 -13.40
CA MET A 434 -10.35 -50.24 -14.81
C MET A 434 -11.46 -51.32 -14.99
N ALA A 435 -11.42 -52.38 -14.21
CA ALA A 435 -12.45 -53.43 -14.26
C ALA A 435 -13.86 -52.91 -13.93
N ALA A 436 -13.97 -51.93 -13.00
CA ALA A 436 -15.24 -51.31 -12.63
C ALA A 436 -15.74 -50.25 -13.63
N ASN A 437 -14.90 -49.82 -14.60
CA ASN A 437 -15.25 -48.76 -15.54
C ASN A 437 -14.97 -49.13 -17.01
N PRO A 438 -15.57 -50.22 -17.55
CA PRO A 438 -15.29 -50.70 -18.91
C PRO A 438 -15.65 -49.68 -19.98
N LYS A 439 -16.71 -48.89 -19.78
CA LYS A 439 -17.13 -47.82 -20.70
C LYS A 439 -16.08 -46.72 -20.84
N ALA A 440 -15.38 -46.37 -19.77
CA ALA A 440 -14.31 -45.36 -19.83
C ALA A 440 -13.09 -45.86 -20.62
N ILE A 441 -12.82 -47.18 -20.55
CA ILE A 441 -11.74 -47.81 -21.34
C ILE A 441 -12.11 -47.80 -22.83
N GLU A 442 -13.38 -48.15 -23.19
CA GLU A 442 -13.84 -48.07 -24.59
C GLU A 442 -13.80 -46.65 -25.13
N ASP A 443 -14.24 -45.66 -24.33
CA ASP A 443 -14.20 -44.24 -24.73
C ASP A 443 -12.76 -43.75 -24.97
N PHE A 444 -11.80 -44.20 -24.16
CA PHE A 444 -10.37 -43.90 -24.37
C PHE A 444 -9.87 -44.57 -25.66
N LYS A 445 -10.21 -45.86 -25.91
CA LYS A 445 -9.85 -46.56 -27.16
C LYS A 445 -10.43 -45.91 -28.42
N ARG A 446 -11.55 -45.20 -28.29
CA ARG A 446 -12.17 -44.38 -29.36
C ARG A 446 -11.55 -42.96 -29.47
N GLY A 447 -10.45 -42.70 -28.77
CA GLY A 447 -9.71 -41.42 -28.84
C GLY A 447 -10.20 -40.31 -27.91
N LYS A 448 -11.12 -40.59 -26.98
CA LYS A 448 -11.61 -39.58 -26.00
C LYS A 448 -10.62 -39.44 -24.83
N THR A 449 -9.70 -38.49 -24.91
CA THR A 449 -8.68 -38.25 -23.87
C THR A 449 -9.28 -37.88 -22.49
N ALA A 450 -10.49 -37.30 -22.47
CA ALA A 450 -11.24 -37.04 -21.23
C ALA A 450 -11.53 -38.30 -20.38
N ALA A 451 -11.64 -39.47 -21.01
CA ALA A 451 -11.89 -40.72 -20.32
C ALA A 451 -10.70 -41.13 -19.43
N LYS A 452 -9.46 -40.87 -19.83
CA LYS A 452 -8.25 -41.09 -19.01
C LYS A 452 -8.30 -40.22 -17.73
N LYS A 453 -8.66 -38.95 -17.86
CA LYS A 453 -8.79 -38.03 -16.69
C LYS A 453 -9.87 -38.51 -15.71
N ALA A 454 -10.96 -39.05 -16.22
CA ALA A 454 -12.02 -39.65 -15.39
C ALA A 454 -11.51 -40.87 -14.61
N LEU A 455 -10.73 -41.76 -15.25
CA LEU A 455 -10.11 -42.92 -14.59
C LEU A 455 -9.10 -42.49 -13.53
N VAL A 456 -8.26 -41.50 -13.81
CA VAL A 456 -7.35 -40.87 -12.80
C VAL A 456 -8.14 -40.39 -11.61
N GLY A 457 -9.25 -39.68 -11.82
CA GLY A 457 -10.15 -39.22 -10.74
C GLY A 457 -10.70 -40.36 -9.89
N GLN A 458 -11.08 -41.48 -10.51
CA GLN A 458 -11.59 -42.69 -9.80
C GLN A 458 -10.48 -43.34 -8.96
N VAL A 459 -9.26 -43.48 -9.49
CA VAL A 459 -8.10 -44.00 -8.74
C VAL A 459 -7.78 -43.10 -7.55
N MET A 460 -7.78 -41.80 -7.77
CA MET A 460 -7.58 -40.81 -6.68
C MET A 460 -8.65 -40.95 -5.60
N LYS A 461 -9.91 -41.16 -5.99
CA LYS A 461 -11.01 -41.39 -5.04
C LYS A 461 -10.82 -42.69 -4.27
N ALA A 462 -10.48 -43.80 -4.95
CA ALA A 462 -10.24 -45.09 -4.34
C ALA A 462 -9.06 -45.12 -3.36
N THR A 463 -8.06 -44.27 -3.58
CA THR A 463 -6.89 -44.11 -2.69
C THR A 463 -7.09 -43.03 -1.63
N GLY A 464 -8.30 -42.46 -1.48
CA GLY A 464 -8.56 -41.34 -0.55
C GLY A 464 -7.74 -40.07 -0.86
N GLY A 465 -7.32 -39.87 -2.11
CA GLY A 465 -6.48 -38.74 -2.52
C GLY A 465 -4.98 -38.92 -2.23
N LYS A 466 -4.58 -40.08 -1.70
CA LYS A 466 -3.19 -40.37 -1.27
C LYS A 466 -2.28 -40.88 -2.39
N ALA A 467 -2.80 -41.25 -3.58
CA ALA A 467 -1.95 -41.66 -4.70
C ALA A 467 -1.18 -40.48 -5.34
N ASN A 468 0.01 -40.78 -5.90
CA ASN A 468 0.73 -39.82 -6.73
C ASN A 468 0.03 -39.65 -8.07
N PRO A 469 -0.54 -38.46 -8.42
CA PRO A 469 -1.28 -38.31 -9.67
C PRO A 469 -0.44 -38.56 -10.93
N ALA A 470 0.83 -38.16 -10.93
CA ALA A 470 1.74 -38.37 -12.07
C ALA A 470 2.08 -39.86 -12.25
N LEU A 471 2.26 -40.61 -11.15
CA LEU A 471 2.50 -42.04 -11.17
C LEU A 471 1.23 -42.77 -11.61
N VAL A 472 0.04 -42.39 -11.12
CA VAL A 472 -1.24 -42.94 -11.55
C VAL A 472 -1.46 -42.68 -13.04
N ASP A 473 -1.17 -41.49 -13.54
CA ASP A 473 -1.34 -41.14 -14.96
C ASP A 473 -0.43 -42.02 -15.86
N ARG A 474 0.84 -42.20 -15.46
CA ARG A 474 1.80 -43.07 -16.15
C ARG A 474 1.35 -44.54 -16.16
N LEU A 475 1.02 -45.07 -14.98
CA LEU A 475 0.61 -46.47 -14.85
C LEU A 475 -0.72 -46.79 -15.58
N LEU A 476 -1.64 -45.82 -15.59
CA LEU A 476 -2.88 -45.93 -16.37
C LEU A 476 -2.57 -45.94 -17.89
N GLU A 477 -1.69 -45.08 -18.36
CA GLU A 477 -1.28 -45.04 -19.77
C GLU A 477 -0.65 -46.35 -20.22
N ASP A 478 0.28 -46.89 -19.42
CA ASP A 478 0.95 -48.16 -19.68
C ASP A 478 -0.07 -49.35 -19.77
N LYS A 479 -1.07 -49.34 -18.85
CA LYS A 479 -2.09 -50.40 -18.86
C LYS A 479 -3.12 -50.25 -19.98
N LEU A 480 -3.52 -49.02 -20.29
CA LEU A 480 -4.44 -48.73 -21.38
C LEU A 480 -3.82 -49.04 -22.75
N SER A 481 -2.52 -48.75 -22.91
CA SER A 481 -1.76 -49.06 -24.13
C SER A 481 -1.61 -50.59 -24.33
N LYS A 482 -1.30 -51.33 -23.25
CA LYS A 482 -1.24 -52.80 -23.28
C LYS A 482 -2.60 -53.50 -23.51
N SER A 483 -3.71 -52.80 -23.29
CA SER A 483 -5.07 -53.26 -23.58
C SER A 483 -5.49 -53.01 -25.04
N GLN A 484 -4.65 -52.39 -25.84
CA GLN A 484 -4.88 -52.13 -27.27
C GLN A 484 -4.29 -53.23 -28.16
N THR A 485 -3.41 -54.05 -27.63
CA THR A 485 -2.85 -55.26 -28.24
C THR A 485 -3.67 -56.45 -27.80
#